data_31ba47a509406a00e84d883d8ec54bea
#
_entry.id   31ba47a509406a00e84d883d8ec54bea
#
_cell.length_a   1.000
_cell.length_b   1.000
_cell.length_c   1.000
_cell.angle_alpha   90.00
_cell.angle_beta   90.00
_cell.angle_gamma   90.00
#
_symmetry.space_group_name_H-M   'P 1'
#
loop_
_entity.id
_entity.type
_entity.pdbx_description
1 polymer ?
#
loop_
_entity_poly.entity_id
_entity_poly.type
_entity_poly.pdbx_seq_one_letter_code
_entity_poly.pdbx_strand_id
1 'polypeptide(L)'
;YYTSDATYPDGILISGTPPAGGWIFSHSSCCRNPSTNVLSATIDSWFLRTVMYPYQNLDTYPCYDNAPVFAETPATVICTGYPNQFNYTAYDEDQDSLRYEWAPALDGSIAVPVTYAAGYSYNNPLPDNTFNGGNIPAQLNPATGEVFYLSHTAGAFVAVGKISAYRCGIKIAEVFREMQFVLLNCVTPSNAPQVTLPFYNPVTGYFDSYEDTVYVG
;
A
#
# COMPACT_ATOMS: atom_id res chain seq x y z
N TYR A 1 5.88 9.41 -18.17
CA TYR A 1 4.78 8.47 -17.87
C TYR A 1 4.86 7.33 -18.88
N TYR A 2 5.30 6.16 -18.45
CA TYR A 2 5.26 4.96 -19.28
C TYR A 2 3.90 4.31 -19.09
N THR A 3 3.01 4.51 -20.04
CA THR A 3 1.91 3.58 -20.19
C THR A 3 2.51 2.35 -20.87
N SER A 4 2.45 1.19 -20.24
CA SER A 4 2.75 -0.09 -20.89
C SER A 4 1.64 -0.51 -21.87
N ASP A 5 0.77 0.43 -22.25
CA ASP A 5 -0.28 0.22 -23.23
C ASP A 5 0.33 0.29 -24.63
N ALA A 6 0.21 -0.80 -25.37
CA ALA A 6 0.68 -0.88 -26.75
C ALA A 6 0.06 0.19 -27.68
N THR A 7 -1.03 0.83 -27.23
CA THR A 7 -1.70 1.91 -27.97
C THR A 7 -0.97 3.26 -27.85
N TYR A 8 -0.18 3.44 -26.78
CA TYR A 8 0.55 4.70 -26.52
C TYR A 8 1.99 4.40 -26.09
N PRO A 9 2.83 3.84 -26.96
CA PRO A 9 4.19 3.44 -26.62
C PRO A 9 5.09 4.62 -26.18
N ASP A 10 4.79 5.83 -26.66
CA ASP A 10 5.53 7.06 -26.36
C ASP A 10 4.87 7.92 -25.27
N GLY A 11 3.81 7.39 -24.61
CA GLY A 11 3.02 8.15 -23.62
C GLY A 11 2.03 9.12 -24.27
N ILE A 12 1.27 9.81 -23.42
CA ILE A 12 0.30 10.84 -23.83
C ILE A 12 0.85 12.20 -23.44
N LEU A 13 1.05 13.07 -24.43
CA LEU A 13 1.40 14.47 -24.19
C LEU A 13 0.16 15.27 -23.84
N ILE A 14 0.11 15.83 -22.64
CA ILE A 14 -0.92 16.77 -22.19
C ILE A 14 -0.30 18.15 -22.14
N SER A 15 -0.90 19.11 -22.86
CA SER A 15 -0.43 20.48 -22.93
C SER A 15 -1.31 21.41 -22.09
N GLY A 16 -0.71 22.43 -21.51
CA GLY A 16 -1.39 23.46 -20.75
C GLY A 16 -1.07 23.40 -19.26
N THR A 17 -1.74 24.26 -18.49
CA THR A 17 -1.59 24.39 -17.06
C THR A 17 -2.68 23.58 -16.32
N PRO A 18 -2.36 22.75 -15.31
CA PRO A 18 -3.37 22.11 -14.51
C PRO A 18 -4.32 23.13 -13.87
N PRO A 19 -5.61 22.86 -13.82
CA PRO A 19 -6.54 23.70 -13.05
C PRO A 19 -6.22 23.65 -11.55
N ALA A 20 -6.82 24.53 -10.74
CA ALA A 20 -6.58 24.58 -9.30
C ALA A 20 -6.86 23.25 -8.59
N GLY A 21 -7.79 22.43 -9.10
CA GLY A 21 -8.08 21.06 -8.60
C GLY A 21 -7.12 19.99 -9.10
N GLY A 22 -6.16 20.36 -9.95
CA GLY A 22 -5.21 19.46 -10.60
C GLY A 22 -5.78 18.74 -11.83
N TRP A 23 -4.89 18.17 -12.62
CA TRP A 23 -5.23 17.12 -13.58
C TRP A 23 -5.32 15.79 -12.86
N ILE A 24 -6.39 15.06 -13.15
CA ILE A 24 -6.64 13.74 -12.55
C ILE A 24 -6.39 12.67 -13.61
N PHE A 25 -5.40 11.83 -13.35
CA PHE A 25 -5.15 10.61 -14.12
C PHE A 25 -5.77 9.46 -13.36
N SER A 26 -6.68 8.73 -13.99
CA SER A 26 -7.44 7.70 -13.29
C SER A 26 -7.48 6.40 -14.07
N HIS A 27 -7.59 5.31 -13.33
CA HIS A 27 -7.86 3.97 -13.84
C HIS A 27 -9.02 3.38 -13.05
N SER A 28 -10.02 2.85 -13.75
CA SER A 28 -11.11 2.10 -13.14
C SER A 28 -11.17 0.69 -13.71
N SER A 29 -11.48 -0.27 -12.86
CA SER A 29 -11.69 -1.66 -13.26
C SER A 29 -12.79 -2.26 -12.41
N CYS A 30 -13.46 -3.29 -12.93
CA CYS A 30 -14.49 -3.99 -12.18
C CYS A 30 -13.90 -4.87 -11.07
N CYS A 31 -14.79 -5.30 -10.25
CA CYS A 31 -14.69 -6.56 -9.52
C CYS A 31 -13.70 -6.48 -8.34
N ARG A 32 -13.84 -5.45 -7.49
CA ARG A 32 -13.16 -5.42 -6.17
C ARG A 32 -13.54 -6.67 -5.39
N ASN A 33 -12.58 -7.34 -4.82
CA ASN A 33 -12.82 -8.49 -3.98
C ASN A 33 -13.69 -8.12 -2.77
N PRO A 34 -14.61 -9.00 -2.33
CA PRO A 34 -15.38 -8.79 -1.12
C PRO A 34 -14.47 -8.51 0.08
N SER A 35 -14.88 -7.57 0.93
CA SER A 35 -14.13 -7.19 2.11
C SER A 35 -15.05 -6.96 3.30
N THR A 36 -14.52 -7.16 4.50
CA THR A 36 -15.26 -7.07 5.76
C THR A 36 -15.61 -5.63 6.12
N ASN A 37 -14.73 -4.69 5.77
CA ASN A 37 -14.86 -3.29 6.15
C ASN A 37 -15.58 -2.40 5.12
N VAL A 38 -15.96 -2.95 3.96
CA VAL A 38 -16.70 -2.22 2.91
C VAL A 38 -18.00 -2.95 2.61
N LEU A 39 -19.12 -2.23 2.54
CA LEU A 39 -20.41 -2.83 2.24
C LEU A 39 -20.50 -3.30 0.80
N SER A 40 -20.98 -4.54 0.59
CA SER A 40 -21.03 -5.19 -0.72
C SER A 40 -21.86 -4.46 -1.78
N ALA A 41 -22.82 -3.64 -1.36
CA ALA A 41 -23.64 -2.84 -2.27
C ALA A 41 -22.88 -1.70 -2.97
N THR A 42 -21.61 -1.47 -2.59
CA THR A 42 -20.77 -0.37 -3.09
C THR A 42 -19.43 -0.83 -3.66
N ILE A 43 -19.28 -2.13 -3.98
CA ILE A 43 -17.98 -2.70 -4.39
C ILE A 43 -17.96 -3.25 -5.81
N ASP A 44 -18.65 -2.61 -6.74
CA ASP A 44 -18.69 -3.11 -8.13
C ASP A 44 -17.37 -2.85 -8.89
N SER A 45 -16.62 -1.83 -8.50
CA SER A 45 -15.38 -1.46 -9.20
C SER A 45 -14.36 -0.79 -8.27
N TRP A 46 -13.14 -0.64 -8.75
CA TRP A 46 -12.12 0.23 -8.11
C TRP A 46 -11.88 1.44 -8.97
N PHE A 47 -11.51 2.51 -8.30
CA PHE A 47 -11.10 3.73 -8.95
C PHE A 47 -9.79 4.22 -8.33
N LEU A 48 -8.70 4.11 -9.07
CA LEU A 48 -7.38 4.60 -8.68
C LEU A 48 -7.11 5.91 -9.38
N ARG A 49 -6.37 6.79 -8.74
CA ARG A 49 -6.03 8.10 -9.31
C ARG A 49 -4.66 8.57 -8.91
N THR A 50 -4.12 9.46 -9.74
CA THR A 50 -2.99 10.33 -9.45
C THR A 50 -3.42 11.75 -9.81
N VAL A 51 -3.03 12.72 -9.01
CA VAL A 51 -3.39 14.13 -9.23
C VAL A 51 -2.10 14.93 -9.38
N MET A 52 -2.04 15.75 -10.43
CA MET A 52 -0.97 16.70 -10.67
C MET A 52 -1.52 18.11 -10.50
N TYR A 53 -0.99 18.86 -9.54
CA TYR A 53 -1.42 20.22 -9.23
C TYR A 53 -0.58 21.28 -9.95
N PRO A 54 -1.09 22.51 -10.17
CA PRO A 54 -0.31 23.60 -10.74
C PRO A 54 0.79 24.07 -9.77
N TYR A 55 1.97 24.45 -10.30
CA TYR A 55 3.08 24.95 -9.50
C TYR A 55 3.74 26.17 -10.14
N GLN A 56 3.52 27.35 -9.57
CA GLN A 56 4.26 28.59 -9.86
C GLN A 56 4.46 28.91 -11.37
N ASN A 57 3.51 28.56 -12.22
CA ASN A 57 3.58 28.71 -13.68
C ASN A 57 4.70 27.89 -14.37
N LEU A 58 5.29 26.92 -13.70
CA LEU A 58 6.28 26.00 -14.28
C LEU A 58 5.64 24.79 -14.96
N ASP A 59 4.37 24.57 -14.75
CA ASP A 59 3.52 23.50 -15.27
C ASP A 59 3.32 23.52 -16.79
N THR A 60 3.84 24.54 -17.48
CA THR A 60 3.98 24.54 -18.95
C THR A 60 5.26 23.85 -19.43
N TYR A 61 6.18 23.55 -18.55
CA TYR A 61 7.42 22.84 -18.87
C TYR A 61 7.18 21.32 -18.86
N PRO A 62 7.51 20.58 -19.93
CA PRO A 62 7.11 19.17 -20.08
C PRO A 62 7.75 18.20 -19.07
N CYS A 63 8.76 18.62 -18.34
CA CYS A 63 9.46 17.80 -17.36
C CYS A 63 9.50 18.47 -15.98
N TYR A 64 8.43 19.16 -15.61
CA TYR A 64 8.46 19.95 -14.39
C TYR A 64 8.30 19.09 -13.11
N ASP A 65 7.69 17.92 -13.19
CA ASP A 65 7.42 17.07 -12.06
C ASP A 65 7.27 15.58 -12.44
N ASN A 66 7.90 14.73 -11.65
CA ASN A 66 7.66 13.29 -11.65
C ASN A 66 6.84 12.93 -10.42
N ALA A 67 5.71 12.25 -10.62
CA ALA A 67 4.88 11.83 -9.48
C ALA A 67 5.63 10.79 -8.61
N PRO A 68 5.44 10.81 -7.28
CA PRO A 68 6.05 9.80 -6.41
C PRO A 68 5.66 8.38 -6.79
N VAL A 69 6.60 7.46 -6.64
CA VAL A 69 6.42 6.04 -6.99
C VAL A 69 6.55 5.20 -5.74
N PHE A 70 5.59 4.29 -5.52
CA PHE A 70 5.69 3.28 -4.48
C PHE A 70 6.79 2.28 -4.81
N ALA A 71 7.80 2.16 -3.94
CA ALA A 71 8.96 1.31 -4.17
C ALA A 71 8.68 -0.17 -3.90
N GLU A 72 7.78 -0.49 -2.98
CA GLU A 72 7.53 -1.85 -2.53
C GLU A 72 6.07 -2.26 -2.62
N THR A 73 5.83 -3.56 -2.76
CA THR A 73 4.50 -4.17 -2.61
C THR A 73 4.47 -4.89 -1.26
N PRO A 74 3.74 -4.38 -0.26
CA PRO A 74 3.67 -5.01 1.04
C PRO A 74 3.01 -6.38 0.98
N ALA A 75 3.39 -7.27 1.92
CA ALA A 75 2.66 -8.51 2.14
C ALA A 75 1.25 -8.20 2.64
N THR A 76 0.23 -8.76 2.01
CA THR A 76 -1.17 -8.48 2.31
C THR A 76 -1.91 -9.67 2.91
N VAL A 77 -1.30 -10.87 2.93
CA VAL A 77 -1.83 -12.07 3.59
C VAL A 77 -1.04 -12.31 4.87
N ILE A 78 -1.67 -12.18 6.01
CA ILE A 78 -1.02 -12.03 7.31
C ILE A 78 -1.75 -12.85 8.37
N CYS A 79 -1.01 -13.44 9.30
CA CYS A 79 -1.59 -14.14 10.44
C CYS A 79 -2.07 -13.19 11.53
N THR A 80 -3.25 -13.45 12.10
CA THR A 80 -3.74 -12.71 13.28
C THR A 80 -2.93 -13.06 14.54
N GLY A 81 -2.98 -12.17 15.54
CA GLY A 81 -2.36 -12.39 16.84
C GLY A 81 -0.88 -12.00 16.93
N TYR A 82 -0.30 -11.48 15.85
CA TYR A 82 1.08 -11.00 15.82
C TYR A 82 1.13 -9.51 15.48
N PRO A 83 2.08 -8.76 16.06
CA PRO A 83 2.37 -7.39 15.60
C PRO A 83 2.78 -7.40 14.13
N ASN A 84 2.19 -6.53 13.36
CA ASN A 84 2.48 -6.39 11.94
C ASN A 84 2.95 -4.98 11.63
N GLN A 85 3.91 -4.90 10.76
CA GLN A 85 4.51 -3.65 10.31
C GLN A 85 4.78 -3.73 8.82
N PHE A 86 4.41 -2.69 8.09
CA PHE A 86 4.78 -2.49 6.70
C PHE A 86 5.01 -1.01 6.42
N ASN A 87 5.61 -0.70 5.29
CA ASN A 87 5.86 0.66 4.89
C ASN A 87 5.27 0.92 3.50
N TYR A 88 4.60 2.06 3.34
CA TYR A 88 4.21 2.61 2.04
C TYR A 88 5.40 3.19 1.28
N THR A 89 6.61 2.72 1.54
CA THR A 89 7.86 3.22 0.96
C THR A 89 7.68 3.78 -0.44
N ALA A 90 7.98 5.06 -0.58
CA ALA A 90 7.94 5.73 -1.86
C ALA A 90 9.19 6.57 -2.06
N TYR A 91 9.53 6.79 -3.30
CA TYR A 91 10.55 7.75 -3.68
C TYR A 91 9.98 8.74 -4.69
N ASP A 92 10.57 9.90 -4.71
CA ASP A 92 10.30 10.97 -5.66
C ASP A 92 11.59 11.29 -6.40
N GLU A 93 11.56 11.26 -7.73
CA GLU A 93 12.75 11.45 -8.56
C GLU A 93 13.25 12.90 -8.47
N ASP A 94 12.33 13.83 -8.28
CA ASP A 94 12.64 15.26 -8.12
C ASP A 94 13.02 15.62 -6.66
N GLN A 95 13.02 14.64 -5.75
CA GLN A 95 13.34 14.78 -4.33
C GLN A 95 12.37 15.69 -3.57
N ASP A 96 11.11 15.69 -3.95
CA ASP A 96 10.08 16.40 -3.24
C ASP A 96 9.78 15.80 -1.86
N SER A 97 9.34 16.61 -0.93
CA SER A 97 8.99 16.15 0.41
C SER A 97 7.69 15.34 0.38
N LEU A 98 7.74 14.12 0.86
CA LEU A 98 6.59 13.20 0.86
C LEU A 98 5.84 13.22 2.19
N ARG A 99 4.52 13.13 2.12
CA ARG A 99 3.63 12.95 3.26
C ARG A 99 2.64 11.84 2.99
N TYR A 100 2.42 10.98 3.99
CA TYR A 100 1.57 9.80 3.91
C TYR A 100 0.30 9.99 4.72
N GLU A 101 -0.84 9.62 4.16
CA GLU A 101 -2.15 9.72 4.80
C GLU A 101 -3.05 8.56 4.36
N TRP A 102 -4.02 8.21 5.20
CA TRP A 102 -5.12 7.35 4.77
C TRP A 102 -6.05 8.12 3.84
N ALA A 103 -6.64 7.42 2.88
CA ALA A 103 -7.62 7.98 1.95
C ALA A 103 -8.82 7.05 1.79
N PRO A 104 -10.00 7.58 1.39
CA PRO A 104 -11.14 6.74 1.10
C PRO A 104 -10.90 5.87 -0.14
N ALA A 105 -11.32 4.61 -0.07
CA ALA A 105 -11.47 3.77 -1.25
C ALA A 105 -12.61 4.35 -2.12
N LEU A 106 -12.43 4.32 -3.43
CA LEU A 106 -13.35 4.91 -4.38
C LEU A 106 -13.94 3.84 -5.29
N ASP A 107 -15.20 4.00 -5.64
CA ASP A 107 -15.94 3.16 -6.56
C ASP A 107 -16.41 3.95 -7.79
N GLY A 108 -16.66 3.22 -8.88
CA GLY A 108 -17.22 3.76 -10.11
C GLY A 108 -16.30 4.66 -10.92
N SER A 109 -16.85 5.21 -11.99
CA SER A 109 -16.13 6.07 -12.92
C SER A 109 -15.96 7.52 -12.47
N ILE A 110 -16.66 7.92 -11.40
CA ILE A 110 -16.72 9.31 -10.92
C ILE A 110 -16.18 9.49 -9.50
N ALA A 111 -15.35 8.56 -9.05
CA ALA A 111 -14.66 8.64 -7.76
C ALA A 111 -15.61 8.80 -6.55
N VAL A 112 -16.63 7.96 -6.46
CA VAL A 112 -17.55 7.94 -5.31
C VAL A 112 -16.87 7.20 -4.15
N PRO A 113 -16.78 7.78 -2.95
CA PRO A 113 -16.30 7.05 -1.79
C PRO A 113 -17.18 5.84 -1.47
N VAL A 114 -16.56 4.69 -1.19
CA VAL A 114 -17.28 3.49 -0.75
C VAL A 114 -17.93 3.71 0.62
N THR A 115 -19.01 2.99 0.89
CA THR A 115 -19.62 2.97 2.22
C THR A 115 -18.89 1.93 3.09
N TYR A 116 -18.33 2.38 4.20
CA TYR A 116 -17.67 1.50 5.17
C TYR A 116 -18.70 0.83 6.09
N ALA A 117 -18.43 -0.40 6.48
CA ALA A 117 -19.21 -1.12 7.48
C ALA A 117 -19.05 -0.47 8.87
N ALA A 118 -20.03 -0.73 9.75
CA ALA A 118 -20.02 -0.16 11.11
C ALA A 118 -18.71 -0.46 11.85
N GLY A 119 -18.13 0.55 12.48
CA GLY A 119 -16.84 0.47 13.20
C GLY A 119 -15.61 0.71 12.32
N TYR A 120 -15.77 0.79 10.99
CA TYR A 120 -14.69 1.09 10.06
C TYR A 120 -14.86 2.44 9.39
N SER A 121 -13.75 2.99 8.94
CA SER A 121 -13.69 4.21 8.12
C SER A 121 -12.40 4.21 7.29
N TYR A 122 -12.25 5.17 6.39
CA TYR A 122 -11.02 5.25 5.60
C TYR A 122 -9.77 5.51 6.44
N ASN A 123 -9.88 6.20 7.58
CA ASN A 123 -8.77 6.47 8.50
C ASN A 123 -8.67 5.44 9.66
N ASN A 124 -9.56 4.48 9.72
CA ASN A 124 -9.51 3.30 10.59
C ASN A 124 -9.94 2.07 9.78
N PRO A 125 -9.11 1.64 8.79
CA PRO A 125 -9.52 0.62 7.83
C PRO A 125 -9.40 -0.81 8.36
N LEU A 126 -8.60 -1.04 9.40
CA LEU A 126 -8.37 -2.36 10.00
C LEU A 126 -9.10 -2.48 11.34
N PRO A 127 -9.35 -3.72 11.82
CA PRO A 127 -10.05 -3.93 13.09
C PRO A 127 -9.32 -3.30 14.27
N ASP A 128 -10.00 -2.47 15.00
CA ASP A 128 -9.52 -1.83 16.22
C ASP A 128 -9.98 -2.58 17.50
N ASN A 129 -9.74 -1.99 18.66
CA ASN A 129 -10.07 -2.54 19.96
C ASN A 129 -11.59 -2.68 20.23
N THR A 130 -12.46 -2.09 19.40
CA THR A 130 -13.91 -2.29 19.49
C THR A 130 -14.36 -3.64 18.98
N PHE A 131 -13.59 -4.25 18.05
CA PHE A 131 -13.86 -5.58 17.53
C PHE A 131 -13.24 -6.69 18.40
N ASN A 132 -12.08 -6.43 18.98
CA ASN A 132 -11.42 -7.33 19.94
C ASN A 132 -10.51 -6.48 20.83
N GLY A 133 -10.64 -6.62 22.15
CA GLY A 133 -9.88 -5.81 23.12
C GLY A 133 -8.35 -5.95 23.03
N GLY A 134 -7.85 -6.98 22.36
CA GLY A 134 -6.42 -7.16 22.08
C GLY A 134 -5.93 -6.50 20.78
N ASN A 135 -6.82 -5.97 19.97
CA ASN A 135 -6.41 -5.29 18.74
C ASN A 135 -5.74 -3.94 19.03
N ILE A 136 -4.75 -3.60 18.21
CA ILE A 136 -4.16 -2.26 18.12
C ILE A 136 -4.54 -1.70 16.75
N PRO A 137 -5.24 -0.56 16.69
CA PRO A 137 -5.65 0.03 15.42
C PRO A 137 -4.46 0.37 14.53
N ALA A 138 -4.66 0.34 13.22
CA ALA A 138 -3.60 0.66 12.28
C ALA A 138 -3.18 2.12 12.41
N GLN A 139 -1.90 2.33 12.70
CA GLN A 139 -1.27 3.64 12.85
C GLN A 139 -0.36 3.89 11.65
N LEU A 140 -0.65 4.92 10.88
CA LEU A 140 0.19 5.35 9.75
C LEU A 140 1.03 6.55 10.18
N ASN A 141 2.35 6.42 10.08
CA ASN A 141 3.26 7.53 10.30
C ASN A 141 3.25 8.45 9.07
N PRO A 142 2.83 9.72 9.22
CA PRO A 142 2.70 10.63 8.09
C PRO A 142 4.04 11.07 7.47
N ALA A 143 5.14 10.91 8.18
CA ALA A 143 6.47 11.29 7.69
C ALA A 143 7.22 10.15 6.99
N THR A 144 6.99 8.91 7.44
CA THR A 144 7.76 7.75 6.96
C THR A 144 6.94 6.78 6.10
N GLY A 145 5.59 6.83 6.18
CA GLY A 145 4.72 5.88 5.52
C GLY A 145 4.64 4.51 6.22
N GLU A 146 5.26 4.40 7.39
CA GLU A 146 5.24 3.19 8.20
C GLU A 146 3.86 2.97 8.81
N VAL A 147 3.35 1.75 8.70
CA VAL A 147 2.09 1.31 9.31
C VAL A 147 2.38 0.21 10.30
N PHE A 148 1.87 0.39 11.51
CA PHE A 148 1.89 -0.62 12.57
C PHE A 148 0.47 -0.96 13.00
N TYR A 149 0.18 -2.24 13.23
CA TYR A 149 -1.08 -2.71 13.80
C TYR A 149 -0.94 -4.11 14.41
N LEU A 150 -1.90 -4.47 15.27
CA LEU A 150 -2.09 -5.83 15.77
C LEU A 150 -3.56 -6.19 15.64
N SER A 151 -3.89 -7.29 15.00
CA SER A 151 -5.26 -7.79 14.90
C SER A 151 -5.39 -9.23 15.33
N HIS A 152 -6.34 -9.48 16.23
CA HIS A 152 -6.87 -10.80 16.57
C HIS A 152 -8.18 -11.11 15.80
N THR A 153 -8.59 -10.19 14.92
CA THR A 153 -9.81 -10.30 14.13
C THR A 153 -9.44 -10.68 12.70
N ALA A 154 -9.88 -11.85 12.26
CA ALA A 154 -9.67 -12.32 10.90
C ALA A 154 -10.67 -11.67 9.93
N GLY A 155 -10.30 -11.59 8.64
CA GLY A 155 -11.15 -11.05 7.58
C GLY A 155 -10.32 -10.48 6.44
N ALA A 156 -11.01 -9.92 5.45
CA ALA A 156 -10.41 -9.19 4.34
C ALA A 156 -10.78 -7.71 4.47
N PHE A 157 -9.80 -6.81 4.40
CA PHE A 157 -9.98 -5.39 4.68
C PHE A 157 -9.34 -4.55 3.59
N VAL A 158 -10.07 -3.59 3.06
CA VAL A 158 -9.57 -2.61 2.09
C VAL A 158 -8.99 -1.41 2.83
N ALA A 159 -7.79 -1.01 2.45
CA ALA A 159 -7.15 0.21 2.93
C ALA A 159 -6.51 0.96 1.77
N VAL A 160 -6.58 2.28 1.80
CA VAL A 160 -5.97 3.15 0.79
C VAL A 160 -4.97 4.07 1.45
N GLY A 161 -3.71 3.96 1.01
CA GLY A 161 -2.67 4.92 1.32
C GLY A 161 -2.57 5.99 0.24
N LYS A 162 -2.42 7.22 0.65
CA LYS A 162 -2.17 8.38 -0.21
C LYS A 162 -0.80 8.96 0.11
N ILE A 163 -0.04 9.25 -0.94
CA ILE A 163 1.22 10.01 -0.87
C ILE A 163 0.97 11.37 -1.49
N SER A 164 1.33 12.42 -0.77
CA SER A 164 1.33 13.79 -1.29
C SER A 164 2.77 14.28 -1.40
N ALA A 165 3.15 14.80 -2.57
CA ALA A 165 4.45 15.42 -2.82
C ALA A 165 4.36 16.95 -2.66
N TYR A 166 5.37 17.51 -2.01
CA TYR A 166 5.44 18.95 -1.74
C TYR A 166 6.80 19.50 -2.16
N ARG A 167 6.76 20.54 -2.99
CA ARG A 167 7.92 21.34 -3.40
C ARG A 167 7.83 22.73 -2.77
N CYS A 168 8.82 23.10 -1.97
CA CYS A 168 8.82 24.36 -1.21
C CYS A 168 7.53 24.61 -0.41
N GLY A 169 6.94 23.55 0.14
CA GLY A 169 5.70 23.60 0.94
C GLY A 169 4.40 23.68 0.12
N ILE A 170 4.48 23.71 -1.19
CA ILE A 170 3.33 23.67 -2.11
C ILE A 170 3.09 22.23 -2.55
N LYS A 171 1.87 21.74 -2.41
CA LYS A 171 1.49 20.41 -2.89
C LYS A 171 1.43 20.40 -4.42
N ILE A 172 2.15 19.45 -5.03
CA ILE A 172 2.28 19.34 -6.49
C ILE A 172 1.76 18.04 -7.06
N ALA A 173 1.77 16.95 -6.28
CA ALA A 173 1.22 15.68 -6.71
C ALA A 173 0.54 14.91 -5.56
N GLU A 174 -0.39 14.04 -5.92
CA GLU A 174 -0.93 12.99 -5.04
C GLU A 174 -1.03 11.67 -5.79
N VAL A 175 -0.59 10.59 -5.15
CA VAL A 175 -0.69 9.23 -5.68
C VAL A 175 -1.39 8.35 -4.66
N PHE A 176 -2.28 7.47 -5.14
CA PHE A 176 -3.10 6.62 -4.28
C PHE A 176 -2.80 5.15 -4.56
N ARG A 177 -2.73 4.35 -3.49
CA ARG A 177 -2.63 2.89 -3.57
C ARG A 177 -3.70 2.25 -2.71
N GLU A 178 -4.57 1.47 -3.33
CA GLU A 178 -5.51 0.60 -2.64
C GLU A 178 -4.87 -0.78 -2.43
N MET A 179 -5.07 -1.35 -1.25
CA MET A 179 -4.64 -2.69 -0.89
C MET A 179 -5.76 -3.43 -0.17
N GLN A 180 -5.83 -4.74 -0.35
CA GLN A 180 -6.67 -5.60 0.46
C GLN A 180 -5.80 -6.44 1.38
N PHE A 181 -5.95 -6.25 2.69
CA PHE A 181 -5.33 -7.07 3.72
C PHE A 181 -6.22 -8.27 4.03
N VAL A 182 -5.64 -9.48 3.96
CA VAL A 182 -6.31 -10.72 4.32
C VAL A 182 -5.68 -11.23 5.62
N LEU A 183 -6.40 -11.06 6.72
CA LEU A 183 -5.98 -11.49 8.05
C LEU A 183 -6.55 -12.88 8.33
N LEU A 184 -5.68 -13.86 8.51
CA LEU A 184 -6.04 -15.26 8.67
C LEU A 184 -5.74 -15.75 10.10
N ASN A 185 -6.61 -16.57 10.64
CA ASN A 185 -6.29 -17.34 11.83
C ASN A 185 -5.32 -18.46 11.45
N CYS A 186 -4.04 -18.21 11.62
CA CYS A 186 -3.04 -19.23 11.37
C CYS A 186 -3.03 -20.20 12.55
N VAL A 187 -3.21 -21.48 12.27
CA VAL A 187 -3.09 -22.52 13.30
C VAL A 187 -1.61 -22.63 13.67
N THR A 188 -1.27 -22.27 14.90
CA THR A 188 0.04 -22.60 15.46
C THR A 188 0.06 -24.09 15.86
N PRO A 189 1.20 -24.76 15.76
CA PRO A 189 2.49 -24.13 15.81
C PRO A 189 2.97 -23.76 14.41
N SER A 190 3.38 -22.53 14.20
CA SER A 190 4.46 -22.29 13.30
C SER A 190 5.64 -23.07 13.87
N ASN A 191 5.79 -24.30 13.45
CA ASN A 191 7.08 -24.92 13.57
C ASN A 191 7.99 -24.00 12.76
N ALA A 192 8.87 -23.27 13.44
CA ALA A 192 10.03 -22.72 12.79
C ALA A 192 10.56 -23.83 11.87
N PRO A 193 11.01 -23.53 10.64
CA PRO A 193 11.56 -24.53 9.77
C PRO A 193 12.51 -25.36 10.63
N GLN A 194 12.13 -26.58 10.96
CA GLN A 194 13.06 -27.47 11.62
C GLN A 194 14.10 -27.77 10.58
N VAL A 195 15.27 -27.22 10.79
CA VAL A 195 16.43 -27.62 10.00
C VAL A 195 16.56 -29.11 10.22
N THR A 196 16.22 -29.87 9.18
CA THR A 196 16.23 -31.33 9.28
C THR A 196 17.68 -31.76 9.25
N LEU A 197 18.17 -32.26 10.36
CA LEU A 197 19.47 -32.96 10.41
C LEU A 197 19.38 -34.22 9.53
N PRO A 198 20.47 -34.65 8.93
CA PRO A 198 21.85 -34.20 9.14
C PRO A 198 22.27 -33.02 8.26
N PHE A 199 23.27 -32.26 8.72
CA PHE A 199 23.92 -31.18 7.96
C PHE A 199 24.97 -31.76 7.00
N TYR A 200 25.34 -30.94 6.01
CA TYR A 200 26.43 -31.28 5.10
C TYR A 200 27.76 -31.34 5.85
N ASN A 201 28.42 -32.49 5.74
CA ASN A 201 29.74 -32.70 6.31
C ASN A 201 30.80 -32.52 5.20
N PRO A 202 31.64 -31.45 5.26
CA PRO A 202 32.64 -31.18 4.21
C PRO A 202 33.77 -32.21 4.20
N VAL A 203 33.93 -33.00 5.26
CA VAL A 203 34.99 -34.05 5.33
C VAL A 203 34.56 -35.32 4.60
N THR A 204 33.29 -35.72 4.76
CA THR A 204 32.75 -36.93 4.12
C THR A 204 32.11 -36.64 2.76
N GLY A 205 31.70 -35.37 2.50
CA GLY A 205 30.98 -34.97 1.31
C GLY A 205 29.49 -35.37 1.30
N TYR A 206 28.95 -35.79 2.45
CA TYR A 206 27.57 -36.22 2.59
C TYR A 206 26.83 -35.41 3.66
N PHE A 207 25.51 -35.53 3.69
CA PHE A 207 24.65 -34.96 4.75
C PHE A 207 24.53 -35.98 5.90
N ASP A 208 25.56 -36.08 6.74
CA ASP A 208 25.69 -37.04 7.83
C ASP A 208 26.11 -36.38 9.16
N SER A 209 26.28 -35.09 9.24
CA SER A 209 26.65 -34.36 10.45
C SER A 209 25.40 -33.99 11.26
N TYR A 210 25.45 -34.23 12.53
CA TYR A 210 24.41 -33.85 13.52
C TYR A 210 24.81 -32.62 14.35
N GLU A 211 25.95 -32.05 14.06
CA GLU A 211 26.50 -30.84 14.68
C GLU A 211 26.95 -29.86 13.60
N ASP A 212 26.71 -28.59 13.81
CA ASP A 212 27.23 -27.52 12.98
C ASP A 212 27.85 -26.43 13.84
N THR A 213 28.90 -25.78 13.32
CA THR A 213 29.60 -24.72 14.04
C THR A 213 29.30 -23.38 13.38
N VAL A 214 28.59 -22.51 14.10
CA VAL A 214 28.32 -21.13 13.67
C VAL A 214 29.46 -20.25 14.17
N TYR A 215 30.21 -19.65 13.24
CA TYR A 215 31.16 -18.61 13.55
C TYR A 215 30.46 -17.26 13.63
N VAL A 216 30.43 -16.66 14.82
CA VAL A 216 29.96 -15.31 15.03
C VAL A 216 31.14 -14.38 14.76
N GLY A 217 31.05 -13.63 13.65
CA GLY A 217 32.02 -12.61 13.26
C GLY A 217 31.74 -11.26 13.89
#